data_d576161d370daca02126074297ae49f4
#
_entry.id   d576161d370daca02126074297ae49f4
#
_cell.length_a   1.000
_cell.length_b   1.000
_cell.length_c   1.000
_cell.angle_alpha   90.00
_cell.angle_beta   90.00
_cell.angle_gamma   90.00
#
_symmetry.space_group_name_H-M   'P 1'
#
loop_
_entity.id
_entity.type
_entity.pdbx_description
1 polymer ?
#
loop_
_entity_poly.entity_id
_entity_poly.type
_entity_poly.pdbx_seq_one_letter_code
_entity_poly.pdbx_strand_id
1 'polypeptide(L)'
;SRSICVGLFTYKHVKSPTQMERDAVCRGQYHGWLKEKVGSHIIRRNNIHHCEQGGIIGRMGGVFSIIEDNHIHHINNMMELGGAEIAGIKLHAAIDVIIRRNHIHHCTMGIWTDWEAQGTRITGNLLHDNQKPAFAKQLPGGMMSQDIFVEVSHGPTLIDNNVLLSDVSLRMATQGVAMVHNLICGSFTSVGAGVDSIVEGKLRQRY
;
A
#
# COMPACT_ATOMS: atom_id res chain seq x y z
N SER A 1 -10.12 -12.82 14.42
CA SER A 1 -9.54 -12.30 13.17
C SER A 1 -8.02 -12.44 13.19
N ARG A 2 -7.42 -12.72 12.05
CA ARG A 2 -5.98 -12.86 11.91
C ARG A 2 -5.51 -12.18 10.64
N SER A 3 -4.50 -11.32 10.77
CA SER A 3 -3.80 -10.71 9.64
C SER A 3 -2.73 -11.65 9.10
N ILE A 4 -2.38 -11.46 7.83
CA ILE A 4 -1.26 -12.15 7.19
C ILE A 4 -0.07 -11.18 7.15
N CYS A 5 1.06 -11.57 7.73
CA CYS A 5 2.30 -10.80 7.68
C CYS A 5 3.31 -11.49 6.76
N VAL A 6 3.85 -10.71 5.81
CA VAL A 6 4.88 -11.17 4.88
C VAL A 6 6.15 -10.35 5.07
N GLY A 7 7.16 -10.97 5.66
CA GLY A 7 8.42 -10.34 6.01
C GLY A 7 8.33 -9.48 7.27
N LEU A 8 9.05 -9.89 8.28
CA LEU A 8 9.26 -9.11 9.49
C LEU A 8 10.71 -8.63 9.53
N PHE A 9 10.86 -7.35 9.71
CA PHE A 9 12.17 -6.75 9.93
C PHE A 9 12.25 -6.24 11.35
N THR A 10 13.11 -6.84 12.18
CA THR A 10 13.32 -6.39 13.55
C THR A 10 14.55 -5.49 13.63
N TYR A 11 14.36 -4.29 14.13
CA TYR A 11 15.45 -3.33 14.35
C TYR A 11 16.02 -3.52 15.75
N LYS A 12 17.25 -3.93 15.83
CA LYS A 12 17.91 -4.04 17.14
C LYS A 12 18.70 -2.80 17.57
N HIS A 13 18.99 -1.84 16.75
CA HIS A 13 19.69 -0.59 17.14
C HIS A 13 19.54 0.57 16.13
N VAL A 14 18.85 1.59 16.50
CA VAL A 14 19.16 3.03 16.59
C VAL A 14 19.59 3.77 15.32
N LYS A 15 19.08 3.46 14.14
CA LYS A 15 18.92 4.43 13.05
C LYS A 15 17.44 4.51 12.70
N SER A 16 17.01 5.59 12.05
CA SER A 16 15.63 5.68 11.58
C SER A 16 15.21 4.37 10.89
N PRO A 17 14.10 3.76 11.24
CA PRO A 17 13.60 2.56 10.59
C PRO A 17 13.55 2.67 9.07
N THR A 18 13.13 3.81 8.55
CA THR A 18 13.10 4.12 7.13
C THR A 18 14.47 4.11 6.45
N GLN A 19 15.48 4.64 7.12
CA GLN A 19 16.85 4.58 6.61
C GLN A 19 17.35 3.14 6.48
N MET A 20 17.01 2.30 7.44
CA MET A 20 17.41 0.88 7.41
C MET A 20 16.70 0.10 6.30
N GLU A 21 15.44 0.39 6.04
CA GLU A 21 14.70 -0.17 4.90
C GLU A 21 15.37 0.18 3.58
N ARG A 22 15.59 1.47 3.36
CA ARG A 22 16.26 1.96 2.16
C ARG A 22 17.64 1.32 1.97
N ASP A 23 18.45 1.28 3.02
CA ASP A 23 19.78 0.65 2.96
C ASP A 23 19.69 -0.85 2.64
N ALA A 24 18.67 -1.54 3.11
CA ALA A 24 18.45 -2.94 2.81
C ALA A 24 18.00 -3.16 1.36
N VAL A 25 17.10 -2.31 0.84
CA VAL A 25 16.69 -2.34 -0.57
C VAL A 25 17.87 -2.05 -1.47
N CYS A 26 18.65 -1.00 -1.19
CA CYS A 26 19.86 -0.68 -1.95
C CYS A 26 20.87 -1.85 -1.97
N ARG A 27 21.09 -2.50 -0.84
CA ARG A 27 21.96 -3.71 -0.78
C ARG A 27 21.39 -4.86 -1.62
N GLY A 28 20.07 -5.10 -1.51
CA GLY A 28 19.41 -6.13 -2.31
C GLY A 28 19.52 -5.87 -3.80
N GLN A 29 19.36 -4.63 -4.24
CA GLN A 29 19.51 -4.24 -5.64
C GLN A 29 20.96 -4.37 -6.10
N TYR A 30 21.93 -3.98 -5.28
CA TYR A 30 23.34 -4.07 -5.61
C TYR A 30 23.84 -5.52 -5.73
N HIS A 31 23.43 -6.39 -4.81
CA HIS A 31 23.84 -7.80 -4.79
C HIS A 31 22.93 -8.73 -5.59
N GLY A 32 21.83 -8.22 -6.09
CA GLY A 32 20.78 -9.00 -6.74
C GLY A 32 19.86 -9.73 -5.75
N TRP A 33 18.57 -9.69 -6.06
CA TRP A 33 17.54 -10.43 -5.32
C TRP A 33 17.43 -11.84 -5.90
N LEU A 34 17.46 -12.84 -5.06
CA LEU A 34 17.24 -14.23 -5.46
C LEU A 34 15.85 -14.67 -5.01
N LYS A 35 14.98 -14.99 -5.97
CA LYS A 35 13.58 -15.41 -5.69
C LYS A 35 13.50 -16.61 -4.74
N GLU A 36 14.51 -17.46 -4.77
CA GLU A 36 14.60 -18.64 -3.90
C GLU A 36 14.93 -18.29 -2.43
N LYS A 37 15.35 -17.05 -2.18
CA LYS A 37 15.83 -16.62 -0.86
C LYS A 37 15.01 -15.51 -0.22
N VAL A 38 14.26 -14.74 -1.02
CA VAL A 38 13.49 -13.61 -0.52
C VAL A 38 12.08 -13.60 -1.07
N GLY A 39 11.13 -13.20 -0.26
CA GLY A 39 9.75 -12.97 -0.68
C GLY A 39 9.13 -14.18 -1.35
N SER A 40 8.66 -13.98 -2.60
CA SER A 40 8.07 -15.02 -3.44
C SER A 40 6.84 -15.72 -2.81
N HIS A 41 6.14 -15.00 -1.92
CA HIS A 41 4.93 -15.52 -1.28
C HIS A 41 3.77 -15.56 -2.26
N ILE A 42 2.94 -16.58 -2.16
CA ILE A 42 1.67 -16.66 -2.87
C ILE A 42 0.55 -16.64 -1.84
N ILE A 43 -0.17 -15.51 -1.78
CA ILE A 43 -1.30 -15.30 -0.89
C ILE A 43 -2.56 -15.29 -1.73
N ARG A 44 -3.33 -16.36 -1.68
CA ARG A 44 -4.49 -16.51 -2.56
C ARG A 44 -5.68 -17.18 -1.92
N ARG A 45 -6.89 -16.79 -2.37
CA ARG A 45 -8.17 -17.42 -2.03
C ARG A 45 -8.45 -17.43 -0.53
N ASN A 46 -8.02 -16.37 0.16
CA ASN A 46 -8.31 -16.19 1.56
C ASN A 46 -9.52 -15.25 1.74
N ASN A 47 -10.26 -15.46 2.82
CA ASN A 47 -11.21 -14.50 3.35
C ASN A 47 -10.60 -13.87 4.61
N ILE A 48 -10.17 -12.61 4.51
CA ILE A 48 -9.45 -11.88 5.57
C ILE A 48 -10.34 -10.74 6.03
N HIS A 49 -10.78 -10.79 7.28
CA HIS A 49 -11.78 -9.83 7.72
C HIS A 49 -11.75 -9.58 9.23
N HIS A 50 -12.38 -8.47 9.63
CA HIS A 50 -12.52 -8.06 11.02
C HIS A 50 -11.17 -7.99 11.73
N CYS A 51 -10.19 -7.42 11.05
CA CYS A 51 -8.89 -7.07 11.60
C CYS A 51 -8.85 -5.57 11.90
N GLU A 52 -8.02 -5.16 12.86
CA GLU A 52 -7.94 -3.74 13.16
C GLU A 52 -6.93 -3.04 12.26
N GLN A 53 -5.64 -3.25 12.42
CA GLN A 53 -4.66 -2.44 11.69
C GLN A 53 -4.50 -2.83 10.23
N GLY A 54 -4.50 -4.10 9.89
CA GLY A 54 -4.28 -4.52 8.51
C GLY A 54 -4.71 -5.94 8.19
N GLY A 55 -5.04 -6.18 6.93
CA GLY A 55 -5.36 -7.50 6.42
C GLY A 55 -4.11 -8.28 6.02
N ILE A 56 -3.39 -7.79 5.03
CA ILE A 56 -2.10 -8.32 4.57
C ILE A 56 -1.06 -7.22 4.76
N ILE A 57 -0.05 -7.49 5.56
CA ILE A 57 0.99 -6.52 5.88
C ILE A 57 2.34 -7.10 5.46
N GLY A 58 3.10 -6.32 4.72
CA GLY A 58 4.43 -6.69 4.28
C GLY A 58 5.43 -5.57 4.50
N ARG A 59 6.61 -5.96 4.97
CA ARG A 59 7.74 -5.06 5.11
C ARG A 59 8.97 -5.78 4.58
N MET A 60 9.45 -5.35 3.40
CA MET A 60 10.59 -5.95 2.69
C MET A 60 10.42 -7.41 2.25
N GLY A 61 9.62 -8.20 2.94
CA GLY A 61 9.35 -9.60 2.60
C GLY A 61 8.34 -9.80 1.48
N GLY A 62 7.68 -8.73 1.02
CA GLY A 62 6.72 -8.80 -0.09
C GLY A 62 7.35 -8.91 -1.47
N VAL A 63 8.66 -8.81 -1.58
CA VAL A 63 9.39 -8.87 -2.87
C VAL A 63 9.03 -10.13 -3.66
N PHE A 64 8.76 -10.00 -4.96
CA PHE A 64 8.35 -11.08 -5.89
C PHE A 64 7.06 -11.80 -5.54
N SER A 65 6.26 -11.28 -4.62
CA SER A 65 5.06 -11.97 -4.13
C SER A 65 3.86 -11.74 -5.03
N ILE A 66 2.93 -12.68 -4.97
CA ILE A 66 1.63 -12.60 -5.66
C ILE A 66 0.52 -12.63 -4.61
N ILE A 67 -0.33 -11.60 -4.64
CA ILE A 67 -1.51 -11.48 -3.79
C ILE A 67 -2.73 -11.50 -4.69
N GLU A 68 -3.46 -12.62 -4.71
CA GLU A 68 -4.50 -12.82 -5.71
C GLU A 68 -5.75 -13.54 -5.20
N ASP A 69 -6.89 -13.20 -5.80
CA ASP A 69 -8.15 -13.88 -5.56
C ASP A 69 -8.57 -13.90 -4.08
N ASN A 70 -8.16 -12.88 -3.29
CA ASN A 70 -8.54 -12.76 -1.89
C ASN A 70 -9.79 -11.89 -1.75
N HIS A 71 -10.58 -12.18 -0.73
CA HIS A 71 -11.63 -11.32 -0.23
C HIS A 71 -11.17 -10.68 1.08
N ILE A 72 -10.99 -9.36 1.08
CA ILE A 72 -10.43 -8.61 2.22
C ILE A 72 -11.43 -7.53 2.61
N HIS A 73 -11.92 -7.57 3.85
CA HIS A 73 -12.96 -6.63 4.25
C HIS A 73 -13.00 -6.36 5.75
N HIS A 74 -13.61 -5.24 6.12
CA HIS A 74 -13.76 -4.81 7.51
C HIS A 74 -12.39 -4.75 8.23
N ILE A 75 -11.45 -4.02 7.61
CA ILE A 75 -10.17 -3.70 8.21
C ILE A 75 -10.23 -2.32 8.85
N ASN A 76 -9.78 -2.19 10.08
CA ASN A 76 -10.14 -1.19 11.07
C ASN A 76 -11.62 -1.34 11.45
N ASN A 77 -11.98 -2.58 11.80
CA ASN A 77 -13.36 -2.99 11.99
C ASN A 77 -14.13 -2.15 13.02
N MET A 78 -13.46 -1.75 14.10
CA MET A 78 -14.06 -0.89 15.13
C MET A 78 -14.07 0.58 14.73
N MET A 79 -13.42 0.94 13.63
CA MET A 79 -13.28 2.32 13.15
C MET A 79 -12.70 3.27 14.22
N GLU A 80 -11.82 2.75 15.06
CA GLU A 80 -11.18 3.47 16.18
C GLU A 80 -9.73 3.86 15.89
N LEU A 81 -9.08 3.21 14.93
CA LEU A 81 -7.71 3.51 14.58
C LEU A 81 -7.64 4.67 13.58
N GLY A 82 -6.74 5.59 13.86
CA GLY A 82 -6.38 6.69 12.98
C GLY A 82 -4.87 6.74 12.78
N GLY A 83 -4.42 7.28 11.63
CA GLY A 83 -3.00 7.45 11.34
C GLY A 83 -2.48 6.52 10.25
N ALA A 84 -1.20 6.15 10.37
CA ALA A 84 -0.50 5.37 9.37
C ALA A 84 -0.75 3.85 9.52
N GLU A 85 -0.38 3.11 8.49
CA GLU A 85 -0.33 1.64 8.47
C GLU A 85 -1.68 0.92 8.57
N ILE A 86 -2.78 1.54 8.16
CA ILE A 86 -4.12 0.96 8.26
C ILE A 86 -4.68 0.71 6.85
N ALA A 87 -4.64 -0.55 6.40
CA ALA A 87 -5.12 -0.91 5.06
C ALA A 87 -5.50 -2.39 4.94
N GLY A 88 -6.31 -2.71 3.92
CA GLY A 88 -6.55 -4.09 3.51
C GLY A 88 -5.25 -4.80 3.13
N ILE A 89 -4.47 -4.15 2.28
CA ILE A 89 -3.11 -4.58 1.91
C ILE A 89 -2.16 -3.41 2.12
N LYS A 90 -1.14 -3.57 2.97
CA LYS A 90 -0.10 -2.56 3.20
C LYS A 90 1.28 -3.17 3.02
N LEU A 91 2.03 -2.63 2.06
CA LEU A 91 3.37 -3.12 1.74
C LEU A 91 4.38 -1.98 1.71
N HIS A 92 5.47 -2.13 2.43
CA HIS A 92 6.71 -1.37 2.24
C HIS A 92 7.65 -2.15 1.33
N ALA A 93 8.33 -1.47 0.43
CA ALA A 93 9.22 -2.06 -0.57
C ALA A 93 8.53 -3.19 -1.36
N ALA A 94 7.37 -2.85 -1.96
CA ALA A 94 6.68 -3.74 -2.88
C ALA A 94 7.45 -3.80 -4.21
N ILE A 95 8.46 -4.68 -4.27
CA ILE A 95 9.34 -4.83 -5.43
C ILE A 95 8.92 -6.05 -6.22
N ASP A 96 8.59 -5.85 -7.50
CA ASP A 96 8.10 -6.91 -8.40
C ASP A 96 6.92 -7.70 -7.81
N VAL A 97 5.99 -7.01 -7.16
CA VAL A 97 4.79 -7.59 -6.55
C VAL A 97 3.62 -7.51 -7.52
N ILE A 98 2.82 -8.56 -7.57
CA ILE A 98 1.57 -8.59 -8.32
C ILE A 98 0.41 -8.66 -7.34
N ILE A 99 -0.48 -7.65 -7.37
CA ILE A 99 -1.72 -7.61 -6.59
C ILE A 99 -2.88 -7.68 -7.58
N ARG A 100 -3.58 -8.83 -7.64
CA ARG A 100 -4.58 -9.02 -8.68
C ARG A 100 -5.83 -9.78 -8.26
N ARG A 101 -6.95 -9.40 -8.88
CA ARG A 101 -8.25 -10.08 -8.70
C ARG A 101 -8.67 -10.23 -7.24
N ASN A 102 -8.31 -9.25 -6.41
CA ASN A 102 -8.79 -9.20 -5.05
C ASN A 102 -10.09 -8.38 -4.99
N HIS A 103 -10.98 -8.75 -4.09
CA HIS A 103 -12.15 -7.98 -3.71
C HIS A 103 -11.89 -7.36 -2.34
N ILE A 104 -11.81 -6.02 -2.29
CA ILE A 104 -11.41 -5.30 -1.08
C ILE A 104 -12.44 -4.21 -0.76
N HIS A 105 -13.07 -4.29 0.43
CA HIS A 105 -14.10 -3.33 0.79
C HIS A 105 -14.25 -3.14 2.30
N HIS A 106 -14.91 -2.04 2.71
CA HIS A 106 -15.11 -1.70 4.10
C HIS A 106 -13.80 -1.69 4.91
N CYS A 107 -12.74 -1.21 4.28
CA CYS A 107 -11.44 -0.96 4.91
C CYS A 107 -11.24 0.55 5.07
N THR A 108 -10.33 0.97 5.93
CA THR A 108 -9.93 2.38 5.96
C THR A 108 -9.19 2.77 4.68
N MET A 109 -8.25 1.94 4.24
CA MET A 109 -7.68 1.99 2.90
C MET A 109 -7.69 0.59 2.28
N GLY A 110 -7.83 0.51 0.96
CA GLY A 110 -7.81 -0.75 0.24
C GLY A 110 -6.39 -1.30 0.09
N ILE A 111 -5.66 -0.76 -0.87
CA ILE A 111 -4.28 -1.14 -1.18
C ILE A 111 -3.36 0.06 -0.95
N TRP A 112 -2.34 -0.12 -0.15
CA TRP A 112 -1.31 0.89 0.09
C TRP A 112 0.08 0.30 -0.16
N THR A 113 0.70 0.70 -1.25
CA THR A 113 2.12 0.44 -1.50
C THR A 113 2.90 1.68 -1.11
N ASP A 114 3.81 1.53 -0.16
CA ASP A 114 4.54 2.61 0.47
C ASP A 114 6.03 2.33 0.42
N TRP A 115 6.81 3.38 0.33
CA TRP A 115 8.27 3.33 0.33
C TRP A 115 8.86 2.33 -0.66
N GLU A 116 9.48 2.86 -1.71
CA GLU A 116 10.31 2.11 -2.65
C GLU A 116 9.58 1.00 -3.44
N ALA A 117 8.25 1.14 -3.63
CA ALA A 117 7.54 0.27 -4.55
C ALA A 117 8.05 0.46 -5.97
N GLN A 118 8.39 -0.66 -6.62
CA GLN A 118 8.91 -0.66 -7.98
C GLN A 118 8.66 -2.02 -8.65
N GLY A 119 8.45 -2.03 -9.97
CA GLY A 119 8.07 -3.24 -10.68
C GLY A 119 6.70 -3.80 -10.29
N THR A 120 5.93 -3.07 -9.50
CA THR A 120 4.67 -3.53 -8.94
C THR A 120 3.53 -3.38 -9.93
N ARG A 121 2.67 -4.39 -10.00
CA ARG A 121 1.44 -4.35 -10.79
C ARG A 121 0.21 -4.56 -9.92
N ILE A 122 -0.74 -3.64 -10.02
CA ILE A 122 -2.04 -3.69 -9.34
C ILE A 122 -3.11 -3.82 -10.43
N THR A 123 -3.72 -5.00 -10.59
CA THR A 123 -4.53 -5.29 -11.77
C THR A 123 -5.80 -6.11 -11.47
N GLY A 124 -6.90 -5.74 -12.11
CA GLY A 124 -8.15 -6.51 -12.06
C GLY A 124 -8.76 -6.63 -10.67
N ASN A 125 -8.50 -5.70 -9.75
CA ASN A 125 -9.09 -5.70 -8.42
C ASN A 125 -10.42 -4.94 -8.42
N LEU A 126 -11.33 -5.34 -7.53
CA LEU A 126 -12.55 -4.62 -7.20
C LEU A 126 -12.40 -4.01 -5.81
N LEU A 127 -12.49 -2.68 -5.72
CA LEU A 127 -12.42 -1.95 -4.45
C LEU A 127 -13.64 -1.03 -4.32
N HIS A 128 -14.29 -1.07 -3.15
CA HIS A 128 -15.45 -0.22 -2.87
C HIS A 128 -15.70 -0.04 -1.36
N ASP A 129 -16.48 0.97 -1.01
CA ASP A 129 -16.87 1.24 0.37
C ASP A 129 -15.69 1.35 1.36
N ASN A 130 -14.51 1.74 0.87
CA ASN A 130 -13.36 2.01 1.71
C ASN A 130 -13.46 3.45 2.23
N GLN A 131 -13.44 3.61 3.56
CA GLN A 131 -13.69 4.92 4.17
C GLN A 131 -12.96 5.08 5.50
N LYS A 132 -12.58 6.32 5.77
CA LYS A 132 -11.98 6.68 7.05
C LYS A 132 -13.00 6.75 8.18
N PRO A 133 -12.58 6.50 9.43
CA PRO A 133 -13.41 6.72 10.59
C PRO A 133 -13.96 8.15 10.67
N ALA A 134 -15.16 8.31 11.24
CA ALA A 134 -15.82 9.61 11.32
C ALA A 134 -14.98 10.65 12.06
N PHE A 135 -14.29 10.28 13.13
CA PHE A 135 -13.42 11.18 13.90
C PHE A 135 -12.22 11.69 13.09
N ALA A 136 -11.78 10.92 12.11
CA ALA A 136 -10.62 11.28 11.30
C ALA A 136 -10.85 12.51 10.39
N LYS A 137 -12.08 12.92 10.20
CA LYS A 137 -12.41 14.19 9.52
C LYS A 137 -11.89 15.42 10.26
N GLN A 138 -11.68 15.30 11.57
CA GLN A 138 -11.25 16.39 12.46
C GLN A 138 -9.72 16.41 12.69
N LEU A 139 -9.00 15.40 12.20
CA LEU A 139 -7.56 15.34 12.40
C LEU A 139 -6.83 16.37 11.52
N PRO A 140 -5.86 17.11 12.06
CA PRO A 140 -4.99 17.96 11.25
C PRO A 140 -4.31 17.17 10.12
N GLY A 141 -4.39 17.67 8.89
CA GLY A 141 -3.85 16.97 7.72
C GLY A 141 -4.74 15.86 7.17
N GLY A 142 -5.80 15.50 7.89
CA GLY A 142 -6.75 14.45 7.52
C GLY A 142 -6.14 13.05 7.57
N MET A 143 -7.00 12.06 7.61
CA MET A 143 -6.64 10.66 7.45
C MET A 143 -6.92 10.22 6.02
N MET A 144 -6.05 9.41 5.48
CA MET A 144 -6.22 8.85 4.13
C MET A 144 -7.25 7.72 4.13
N SER A 145 -7.97 7.57 3.03
CA SER A 145 -9.00 6.53 2.86
C SER A 145 -9.18 6.17 1.38
N GLN A 146 -8.11 5.83 0.71
CA GLN A 146 -8.15 5.55 -0.72
C GLN A 146 -8.39 4.07 -1.00
N ASP A 147 -9.02 3.76 -2.15
CA ASP A 147 -9.01 2.40 -2.67
C ASP A 147 -7.58 1.96 -2.98
N ILE A 148 -6.81 2.80 -3.67
CA ILE A 148 -5.39 2.56 -3.93
C ILE A 148 -4.58 3.81 -3.57
N PHE A 149 -3.53 3.62 -2.79
CA PHE A 149 -2.53 4.63 -2.51
C PHE A 149 -1.14 4.12 -2.84
N VAL A 150 -0.43 4.83 -3.73
CA VAL A 150 0.98 4.61 -4.03
C VAL A 150 1.76 5.79 -3.49
N GLU A 151 2.56 5.54 -2.47
CA GLU A 151 3.27 6.57 -1.72
C GLU A 151 4.78 6.41 -1.79
N VAL A 152 5.47 7.53 -1.94
CA VAL A 152 6.93 7.67 -1.78
C VAL A 152 7.71 6.55 -2.49
N SER A 153 7.43 6.36 -3.78
CA SER A 153 7.99 5.27 -4.57
C SER A 153 8.69 5.78 -5.83
N HIS A 154 9.47 4.93 -6.44
CA HIS A 154 10.24 5.28 -7.63
C HIS A 154 9.60 4.82 -8.94
N GLY A 155 8.69 3.84 -8.86
CA GLY A 155 8.20 3.14 -10.04
C GLY A 155 9.25 2.20 -10.64
N PRO A 156 8.93 1.53 -11.75
CA PRO A 156 7.63 1.60 -12.41
C PRO A 156 6.53 0.94 -11.59
N THR A 157 5.33 1.49 -11.65
CA THR A 157 4.11 0.85 -11.10
C THR A 157 3.03 0.87 -12.17
N LEU A 158 2.42 -0.27 -12.46
CA LEU A 158 1.30 -0.37 -13.39
C LEU A 158 0.01 -0.61 -12.62
N ILE A 159 -0.98 0.26 -12.84
CA ILE A 159 -2.33 0.15 -12.27
C ILE A 159 -3.29 -0.04 -13.43
N ASP A 160 -3.80 -1.26 -13.62
CA ASP A 160 -4.61 -1.56 -14.79
C ASP A 160 -5.84 -2.43 -14.51
N ASN A 161 -6.89 -2.22 -15.28
CA ASN A 161 -8.12 -3.02 -15.23
C ASN A 161 -8.79 -3.12 -13.84
N ASN A 162 -8.60 -2.15 -12.96
CA ASN A 162 -9.24 -2.14 -11.65
C ASN A 162 -10.59 -1.42 -11.71
N VAL A 163 -11.46 -1.77 -10.78
CA VAL A 163 -12.74 -1.10 -10.53
C VAL A 163 -12.67 -0.48 -9.13
N LEU A 164 -12.64 0.86 -9.07
CA LEU A 164 -12.45 1.66 -7.85
C LEU A 164 -13.70 2.51 -7.63
N LEU A 165 -14.52 2.16 -6.65
CA LEU A 165 -15.85 2.72 -6.45
C LEU A 165 -16.01 3.56 -5.18
N SER A 166 -14.98 3.62 -4.31
CA SER A 166 -15.05 4.45 -3.10
C SER A 166 -14.95 5.94 -3.44
N ASP A 167 -15.47 6.81 -2.57
CA ASP A 167 -15.46 8.28 -2.74
C ASP A 167 -14.06 8.84 -3.00
N VAL A 168 -13.05 8.22 -2.42
CA VAL A 168 -11.63 8.51 -2.68
C VAL A 168 -11.02 7.27 -3.31
N SER A 169 -10.90 7.26 -4.62
CA SER A 169 -10.47 6.07 -5.34
C SER A 169 -8.96 5.91 -5.40
N LEU A 170 -8.24 6.95 -5.76
CA LEU A 170 -6.82 6.80 -6.04
C LEU A 170 -6.01 8.03 -5.63
N ARG A 171 -4.90 7.77 -4.95
CA ARG A 171 -3.88 8.77 -4.68
C ARG A 171 -2.50 8.28 -5.12
N MET A 172 -1.79 9.16 -5.80
CA MET A 172 -0.40 8.93 -6.20
C MET A 172 0.49 10.04 -5.63
N ALA A 173 1.44 9.66 -4.79
CA ALA A 173 2.51 10.51 -4.27
C ALA A 173 3.86 9.86 -4.64
N THR A 174 4.09 9.65 -5.94
CA THR A 174 5.16 8.81 -6.47
C THR A 174 5.55 9.21 -7.88
N GLN A 175 6.61 8.61 -8.39
CA GLN A 175 7.03 8.68 -9.79
C GLN A 175 6.70 7.38 -10.54
N GLY A 176 6.76 7.43 -11.88
CA GLY A 176 6.78 6.26 -12.74
C GLY A 176 5.54 5.38 -12.66
N VAL A 177 4.35 5.96 -12.51
CA VAL A 177 3.09 5.23 -12.55
C VAL A 177 2.48 5.30 -13.94
N ALA A 178 2.08 4.15 -14.46
CA ALA A 178 1.22 4.04 -15.64
C ALA A 178 -0.17 3.53 -15.22
N MET A 179 -1.22 4.14 -15.76
CA MET A 179 -2.60 3.77 -15.48
C MET A 179 -3.34 3.48 -16.79
N VAL A 180 -3.99 2.31 -16.89
CA VAL A 180 -4.65 1.87 -18.12
C VAL A 180 -5.92 1.10 -17.78
N HIS A 181 -7.01 1.41 -18.51
CA HIS A 181 -8.28 0.66 -18.43
C HIS A 181 -8.85 0.49 -17.01
N ASN A 182 -8.73 1.48 -16.15
CA ASN A 182 -9.39 1.46 -14.84
C ASN A 182 -10.73 2.17 -14.91
N LEU A 183 -11.72 1.66 -14.15
CA LEU A 183 -12.93 2.39 -13.83
C LEU A 183 -12.73 3.08 -12.48
N ILE A 184 -12.75 4.41 -12.47
CA ILE A 184 -12.52 5.23 -11.27
C ILE A 184 -13.77 6.10 -11.07
N CYS A 185 -14.55 5.84 -10.01
CA CYS A 185 -15.79 6.55 -9.73
C CYS A 185 -15.64 7.68 -8.71
N GLY A 186 -14.65 7.59 -7.84
CA GLY A 186 -14.35 8.61 -6.84
C GLY A 186 -13.25 9.57 -7.23
N SER A 187 -12.73 10.30 -6.26
CA SER A 187 -11.68 11.27 -6.49
C SER A 187 -10.34 10.62 -6.82
N PHE A 188 -9.60 11.29 -7.68
CA PHE A 188 -8.23 10.96 -8.06
C PHE A 188 -7.31 12.13 -7.70
N THR A 189 -6.20 11.85 -7.04
CA THR A 189 -5.22 12.86 -6.64
C THR A 189 -3.80 12.43 -7.02
N SER A 190 -3.09 13.31 -7.69
CA SER A 190 -1.65 13.19 -7.92
C SER A 190 -0.95 14.38 -7.27
N VAL A 191 -0.02 14.12 -6.36
CA VAL A 191 0.69 15.15 -5.60
C VAL A 191 2.17 15.29 -5.99
N GLY A 192 2.57 14.64 -7.08
CA GLY A 192 3.94 14.67 -7.57
C GLY A 192 4.89 13.72 -6.84
N ALA A 193 6.06 13.60 -7.44
CA ALA A 193 7.07 12.64 -7.00
C ALA A 193 7.68 13.00 -5.65
N GLY A 194 7.70 12.02 -4.76
CA GLY A 194 8.39 12.13 -3.47
C GLY A 194 7.84 13.22 -2.55
N VAL A 195 6.63 13.74 -2.83
CA VAL A 195 6.01 14.79 -2.03
C VAL A 195 4.88 14.19 -1.21
N ASP A 196 5.02 14.25 0.09
CA ASP A 196 3.99 13.75 1.01
C ASP A 196 3.18 14.85 1.68
N SER A 197 3.72 16.06 1.75
CA SER A 197 3.06 17.16 2.42
C SER A 197 3.54 18.53 1.93
N ILE A 198 2.72 19.54 2.17
CA ILE A 198 3.12 20.94 2.07
C ILE A 198 3.35 21.44 3.48
N VAL A 199 4.58 21.82 3.79
CA VAL A 199 4.96 22.42 5.08
C VAL A 199 5.40 23.85 4.81
N GLU A 200 4.77 24.82 5.49
CA GLU A 200 5.07 26.25 5.33
C GLU A 200 5.02 26.75 3.88
N GLY A 201 4.07 26.22 3.09
CA GLY A 201 3.93 26.55 1.67
C GLY A 201 4.99 25.96 0.75
N LYS A 202 5.88 25.12 1.27
CA LYS A 202 6.87 24.39 0.48
C LYS A 202 6.55 22.91 0.41
N LEU A 203 6.76 22.33 -0.77
CA LEU A 203 6.67 20.90 -0.96
C LEU A 203 7.81 20.21 -0.19
N ARG A 204 7.45 19.29 0.68
CA ARG A 204 8.41 18.51 1.43
C ARG A 204 8.71 17.20 0.67
N GLN A 205 9.94 17.06 0.23
CA GLN A 205 10.45 15.81 -0.35
C GLN A 205 10.93 14.91 0.77
N ARG A 206 10.62 13.63 0.65
CA ARG A 206 11.07 12.60 1.61
C ARG A 206 12.40 11.95 1.21
N TYR A 207 12.93 12.26 0.02
CA TYR A 207 14.25 11.78 -0.43
C TYR A 207 15.22 12.93 -0.67
#